data_4754192d6a652c83bcaa2d30508627ee
#
_entry.id   4754192d6a652c83bcaa2d30508627ee
#
_cell.length_a   1.000
_cell.length_b   1.000
_cell.length_c   1.000
_cell.angle_alpha   90.00
_cell.angle_beta   90.00
_cell.angle_gamma   90.00
#
_symmetry.space_group_name_H-M   'P 1'
#
loop_
_entity.id
_entity.type
_entity.pdbx_description
1 polymer ?
#
loop_
_entity_poly.entity_id
_entity_poly.type
_entity_poly.pdbx_seq_one_letter_code
_entity_poly.pdbx_strand_id
1 'polypeptide(L)'
;KEMENACKMASIHDFIMTLPDGYNTHVGALGDNLSAGEKQRIGLARAFLKGSQLILLDEPTSNVDSINEGIILKALKEQKQKKSIILVSHRESTMAIADRIYRVENGKMI
;
A
#
# COMPACT_ATOMS: atom_id res chain seq x y z
N LYS A 1 -12.24 -10.29 10.98
CA LYS A 1 -13.14 -9.32 10.35
C LYS A 1 -12.46 -7.97 10.13
N GLU A 2 -11.75 -7.49 11.14
CA GLU A 2 -10.96 -6.26 10.97
C GLU A 2 -9.85 -6.47 9.94
N MET A 3 -9.25 -7.65 9.95
CA MET A 3 -8.22 -8.01 8.97
C MET A 3 -8.80 -8.04 7.55
N GLU A 4 -9.98 -8.60 7.38
CA GLU A 4 -10.64 -8.62 6.08
C GLU A 4 -10.92 -7.22 5.58
N ASN A 5 -11.41 -6.33 6.46
CA ASN A 5 -11.68 -4.95 6.09
C ASN A 5 -10.41 -4.22 5.66
N ALA A 6 -9.32 -4.42 6.41
CA ALA A 6 -8.03 -3.83 6.06
C ALA A 6 -7.53 -4.34 4.70
N CYS A 7 -7.70 -5.62 4.44
CA CYS A 7 -7.31 -6.21 3.16
C CYS A 7 -8.16 -5.69 2.01
N LYS A 8 -9.45 -5.45 2.24
CA LYS A 8 -10.32 -4.86 1.24
C LYS A 8 -9.90 -3.42 0.93
N MET A 9 -9.53 -2.66 1.97
CA MET A 9 -9.04 -1.30 1.78
C MET A 9 -7.73 -1.26 0.97
N ALA A 10 -6.89 -2.27 1.15
CA ALA A 10 -5.64 -2.38 0.41
C ALA A 10 -5.79 -3.10 -0.93
N SER A 11 -7.01 -3.49 -1.29
CA SER A 11 -7.33 -4.19 -2.54
C SER A 11 -6.60 -5.52 -2.69
N ILE A 12 -6.41 -6.24 -1.58
CA ILE A 12 -5.72 -7.54 -1.58
C ILE A 12 -6.64 -8.69 -1.15
N HIS A 13 -7.84 -8.37 -0.66
CA HIS A 13 -8.77 -9.40 -0.18
C HIS A 13 -9.09 -10.45 -1.25
N ASP A 14 -9.42 -10.02 -2.47
CA ASP A 14 -9.80 -10.94 -3.53
C ASP A 14 -8.65 -11.89 -3.89
N PHE A 15 -7.43 -11.37 -3.90
CA PHE A 15 -6.25 -12.20 -4.15
C PHE A 15 -6.11 -13.26 -3.04
N ILE A 16 -6.28 -12.87 -1.78
CA ILE A 16 -6.16 -13.80 -0.65
C ILE A 16 -7.19 -14.91 -0.78
N MET A 17 -8.41 -14.58 -1.22
CA MET A 17 -9.46 -15.58 -1.38
C MET A 17 -9.18 -16.58 -2.51
N THR A 18 -8.24 -16.29 -3.40
CA THR A 18 -7.83 -17.24 -4.43
C THR A 18 -6.83 -18.27 -3.91
N LEU A 19 -6.27 -18.04 -2.72
CA LEU A 19 -5.29 -18.95 -2.14
C LEU A 19 -6.00 -20.19 -1.57
N PRO A 20 -5.35 -21.37 -1.60
CA PRO A 20 -5.97 -22.62 -1.15
C PRO A 20 -6.55 -22.54 0.26
N ASP A 21 -5.87 -21.89 1.18
CA ASP A 21 -6.31 -21.76 2.56
C ASP A 21 -6.78 -20.34 2.90
N GLY A 22 -7.00 -19.49 1.89
CA GLY A 22 -7.46 -18.13 2.10
C GLY A 22 -6.57 -17.39 3.10
N TYR A 23 -7.18 -16.81 4.12
CA TYR A 23 -6.46 -16.07 5.16
C TYR A 23 -5.58 -16.92 6.04
N ASN A 24 -5.77 -18.24 6.02
CA ASN A 24 -4.97 -19.16 6.81
C ASN A 24 -3.74 -19.68 6.07
N THR A 25 -3.50 -19.18 4.87
CA THR A 25 -2.35 -19.58 4.07
C THR A 25 -1.05 -19.11 4.72
N HIS A 26 -0.07 -20.00 4.81
CA HIS A 26 1.24 -19.65 5.37
C HIS A 26 2.03 -18.79 4.39
N VAL A 27 2.42 -17.60 4.82
CA VAL A 27 3.19 -16.66 4.00
C VAL A 27 4.55 -17.24 3.63
N GLY A 28 5.15 -18.03 4.54
CA GLY A 28 6.43 -18.66 4.27
C GLY A 28 6.40 -19.61 3.09
N ALA A 29 5.27 -20.30 2.88
CA ALA A 29 5.10 -21.21 1.75
C ALA A 29 4.85 -20.46 0.44
N LEU A 30 4.36 -19.21 0.53
CA LEU A 30 4.02 -18.39 -0.63
C LEU A 30 5.00 -17.26 -0.88
N GLY A 31 5.98 -17.06 0.03
CA GLY A 31 6.86 -15.91 -0.03
C GLY A 31 7.53 -15.70 -1.37
N ASP A 32 7.92 -16.79 -2.02
CA ASP A 32 8.59 -16.72 -3.31
C ASP A 32 7.60 -16.61 -4.48
N ASN A 33 6.32 -16.86 -4.23
CA ASN A 33 5.29 -16.82 -5.26
C ASN A 33 4.47 -15.55 -5.29
N LEU A 34 4.69 -14.65 -4.32
CA LEU A 34 4.01 -13.37 -4.29
C LEU A 34 4.76 -12.36 -5.16
N SER A 35 4.00 -11.63 -5.98
CA SER A 35 4.58 -10.53 -6.75
C SER A 35 4.91 -9.37 -5.82
N ALA A 36 5.74 -8.43 -6.30
CA ALA A 36 6.06 -7.23 -5.54
C ALA A 36 4.80 -6.42 -5.21
N GLY A 37 3.85 -6.35 -6.15
CA GLY A 37 2.59 -5.65 -5.94
C GLY A 37 1.75 -6.27 -4.84
N GLU A 38 1.70 -7.60 -4.80
CA GLU A 38 0.95 -8.31 -3.76
C GLU A 38 1.59 -8.13 -2.40
N LYS A 39 2.92 -8.18 -2.33
CA LYS A 39 3.64 -7.93 -1.08
C LYS A 39 3.38 -6.50 -0.57
N GLN A 40 3.40 -5.53 -1.47
CA GLN A 40 3.15 -4.13 -1.10
C GLN A 40 1.72 -3.94 -0.59
N ARG A 41 0.74 -4.58 -1.23
CA ARG A 41 -0.65 -4.46 -0.79
C ARG A 41 -0.88 -5.13 0.56
N ILE A 42 -0.20 -6.24 0.82
CA ILE A 42 -0.24 -6.87 2.14
C ILE A 42 0.35 -5.93 3.19
N GLY A 43 1.46 -5.26 2.86
CA GLY A 43 2.05 -4.25 3.73
C GLY A 43 1.09 -3.10 4.02
N LEU A 44 0.36 -2.63 2.99
CA LEU A 44 -0.66 -1.61 3.17
C LEU A 44 -1.78 -2.09 4.10
N ALA A 45 -2.24 -3.33 3.92
CA ALA A 45 -3.28 -3.90 4.76
C ALA A 45 -2.86 -3.90 6.22
N ARG A 46 -1.60 -4.23 6.48
CA ARG A 46 -1.05 -4.21 7.85
C ARG A 46 -1.09 -2.79 8.43
N ALA A 47 -0.73 -1.80 7.63
CA ALA A 47 -0.77 -0.41 8.06
C ALA A 47 -2.21 0.03 8.36
N PHE A 48 -3.15 -0.33 7.49
CA PHE A 48 -4.55 0.02 7.69
C PHE A 48 -5.15 -0.69 8.90
N LEU A 49 -4.77 -1.95 9.11
CA LEU A 49 -5.25 -2.75 10.24
C LEU A 49 -4.86 -2.11 11.58
N LYS A 50 -3.68 -1.50 11.61
CA LYS A 50 -3.20 -0.84 12.83
C LYS A 50 -4.08 0.33 13.26
N GLY A 51 -4.83 0.91 12.30
CA GLY A 51 -5.80 1.96 12.62
C GLY A 51 -5.22 3.31 12.98
N SER A 52 -3.97 3.55 12.65
CA SER A 52 -3.32 4.83 12.95
C SER A 52 -3.93 5.96 12.13
N GLN A 53 -4.02 7.15 12.72
CA GLN A 53 -4.49 8.33 12.02
C GLN A 53 -3.44 8.87 11.05
N LEU A 54 -2.18 8.57 11.30
CA LEU A 54 -1.07 8.98 10.44
C LEU A 54 -0.35 7.73 9.93
N ILE A 55 -0.17 7.67 8.61
CA ILE A 55 0.56 6.59 7.96
C ILE A 55 1.73 7.17 7.19
N LEU A 56 2.90 6.61 7.40
CA LEU A 56 4.11 7.01 6.67
C LEU A 56 4.52 5.86 5.76
N LEU A 57 4.60 6.12 4.47
CA LEU A 57 4.97 5.12 3.46
C LEU A 57 6.19 5.61 2.68
N ASP A 58 7.20 4.75 2.61
CA ASP A 58 8.43 5.03 1.87
C ASP A 58 8.42 4.21 0.60
N GLU A 59 8.36 4.90 -0.55
CA GLU A 59 8.37 4.28 -1.87
C GLU A 59 7.31 3.17 -2.01
N PRO A 60 6.02 3.48 -1.77
CA PRO A 60 4.98 2.43 -1.71
C PRO A 60 4.73 1.71 -3.03
N THR A 61 5.17 2.26 -4.16
CA THR A 61 5.00 1.62 -5.47
C THR A 61 6.31 1.19 -6.10
N SER A 62 7.39 1.16 -5.30
CA SER A 62 8.70 0.75 -5.79
C SER A 62 8.68 -0.70 -6.26
N ASN A 63 9.27 -0.96 -7.43
CA ASN A 63 9.42 -2.31 -7.99
C ASN A 63 8.09 -3.03 -8.32
N VAL A 64 6.99 -2.29 -8.46
CA VAL A 64 5.73 -2.89 -8.88
C VAL A 64 5.43 -2.48 -10.33
N ASP A 65 4.65 -3.32 -11.03
CA ASP A 65 4.25 -3.01 -12.40
C ASP A 65 3.18 -1.91 -12.41
N SER A 66 2.85 -1.42 -13.59
CA SER A 66 1.93 -0.29 -13.71
C SER A 66 0.50 -0.63 -13.26
N ILE A 67 0.08 -1.87 -13.42
CA ILE A 67 -1.26 -2.30 -12.99
C ILE A 67 -1.34 -2.29 -11.47
N ASN A 68 -0.37 -2.92 -10.81
CA ASN A 68 -0.31 -2.94 -9.35
C ASN A 68 -0.10 -1.55 -8.77
N GLU A 69 0.71 -0.73 -9.44
CA GLU A 69 0.88 0.67 -9.03
C GLU A 69 -0.45 1.39 -9.00
N GLY A 70 -1.25 1.24 -10.06
CA GLY A 70 -2.57 1.86 -10.12
C GLY A 70 -3.48 1.42 -8.99
N ILE A 71 -3.47 0.12 -8.67
CA ILE A 71 -4.29 -0.42 -7.59
C ILE A 71 -3.87 0.17 -6.24
N ILE A 72 -2.56 0.22 -5.99
CA ILE A 72 -2.01 0.76 -4.74
C ILE A 72 -2.36 2.25 -4.60
N LEU A 73 -2.15 3.03 -5.65
CA LEU A 73 -2.42 4.47 -5.61
C LEU A 73 -3.90 4.77 -5.42
N LYS A 74 -4.76 3.95 -6.03
CA LYS A 74 -6.21 4.11 -5.84
C LYS A 74 -6.59 3.84 -4.38
N ALA A 75 -6.03 2.80 -3.79
CA ALA A 75 -6.29 2.48 -2.39
C ALA A 75 -5.85 3.62 -1.47
N LEU A 76 -4.68 4.19 -1.72
CA LEU A 76 -4.17 5.32 -0.94
C LEU A 76 -5.04 6.56 -1.11
N LYS A 77 -5.46 6.83 -2.34
CA LYS A 77 -6.31 7.98 -2.63
C LYS A 77 -7.65 7.89 -1.89
N GLU A 78 -8.21 6.70 -1.79
CA GLU A 78 -9.45 6.50 -1.05
C GLU A 78 -9.25 6.70 0.45
N GLN A 79 -8.11 6.26 0.99
CA GLN A 79 -7.85 6.36 2.43
C GLN A 79 -7.41 7.75 2.87
N LYS A 80 -6.90 8.61 1.98
CA LYS A 80 -6.47 9.94 2.38
C LYS A 80 -7.62 10.83 2.85
N GLN A 81 -8.86 10.44 2.56
CA GLN A 81 -10.04 11.13 3.05
C GLN A 81 -10.23 10.94 4.56
N LYS A 82 -9.72 9.85 5.09
CA LYS A 82 -9.94 9.45 6.49
C LYS A 82 -8.68 9.51 7.34
N LYS A 83 -7.52 9.54 6.71
CA LYS A 83 -6.23 9.44 7.40
C LYS A 83 -5.25 10.44 6.80
N SER A 84 -4.28 10.84 7.61
CA SER A 84 -3.15 11.62 7.10
C SER A 84 -2.10 10.64 6.58
N ILE A 85 -1.70 10.81 5.33
CA ILE A 85 -0.73 9.92 4.70
C ILE A 85 0.46 10.74 4.22
N ILE A 86 1.65 10.34 4.63
CA ILE A 86 2.90 10.93 4.16
C ILE A 86 3.58 9.92 3.25
N LEU A 87 3.84 10.33 2.02
CA LEU A 87 4.49 9.48 1.02
C LEU A 87 5.86 10.02 0.69
N VAL A 88 6.85 9.15 0.72
CA VAL A 88 8.19 9.48 0.27
C VAL A 88 8.38 8.80 -1.09
N SER A 89 8.60 9.58 -2.14
CA SER A 89 8.70 9.04 -3.49
C SER A 89 9.33 10.05 -4.43
N HIS A 90 9.92 9.57 -5.52
CA HIS A 90 10.35 10.43 -6.63
C HIS A 90 9.58 10.09 -7.92
N ARG A 91 8.47 9.39 -7.81
CA ARG A 91 7.64 9.03 -8.96
C ARG A 91 6.52 10.04 -9.13
N GLU A 92 6.35 10.50 -10.37
CA GLU A 92 5.30 11.47 -10.68
C GLU A 92 3.90 10.91 -10.41
N SER A 93 3.71 9.61 -10.67
CA SER A 93 2.43 8.95 -10.43
C SER A 93 2.01 9.01 -8.97
N THR A 94 2.97 8.87 -8.06
CA THR A 94 2.71 8.98 -6.62
C THR A 94 2.38 10.42 -6.24
N MET A 95 3.10 11.38 -6.82
CA MET A 95 2.85 12.80 -6.57
C MET A 95 1.47 13.23 -7.02
N ALA A 96 0.94 12.59 -8.06
CA ALA A 96 -0.37 12.95 -8.62
C ALA A 96 -1.52 12.78 -7.64
N ILE A 97 -1.40 11.90 -6.65
CA ILE A 97 -2.47 11.71 -5.64
C ILE A 97 -2.30 12.58 -4.41
N ALA A 98 -1.19 13.31 -4.31
CA ALA A 98 -0.90 14.12 -3.14
C ALA A 98 -1.66 15.45 -3.16
N ASP A 99 -2.09 15.89 -1.99
CA ASP A 99 -2.71 17.22 -1.82
C ASP A 99 -1.64 18.30 -1.71
N ARG A 100 -0.49 17.94 -1.14
CA ARG A 100 0.66 18.84 -0.99
C ARG A 100 1.95 18.09 -1.29
N ILE A 101 2.90 18.77 -1.91
CA ILE A 101 4.18 18.19 -2.26
C ILE A 101 5.29 19.05 -1.68
N TYR A 102 6.22 18.42 -0.98
CA TYR A 102 7.40 19.07 -0.44
C TYR A 102 8.62 18.43 -1.06
N ARG A 103 9.56 19.26 -1.53
CA ARG A 103 10.82 18.78 -2.06
C ARG A 103 11.86 18.85 -0.97
N VAL A 104 12.68 17.80 -0.88
CA VAL A 104 13.80 17.77 0.07
C VAL A 104 15.09 17.66 -0.73
N GLU A 105 16.00 18.60 -0.52
CA GLU A 105 17.31 18.60 -1.17
C GLU A 105 18.37 18.88 -0.12
N ASN A 106 19.45 18.09 -0.13
CA ASN A 106 20.57 18.24 0.79
C ASN A 106 20.14 18.31 2.25
N GLY A 107 19.13 17.50 2.60
CA GLY A 107 18.62 17.46 3.96
C GLY A 107 17.72 18.61 4.35
N LYS A 108 17.38 19.47 3.38
CA LYS A 108 16.50 20.63 3.65
C LYS A 108 15.23 20.53 2.82
N MET A 109 14.13 20.88 3.46
CA MET A 109 12.83 20.96 2.79
C MET A 109 12.73 22.30 2.06
N ILE A 110 12.37 22.24 0.80
CA ILE A 110 12.27 23.43 -0.05
C ILE A 110 10.80 23.75 -0.34
#